data_a1286ff7d00e17a1924542c2b9216613
#
_entry.id   a1286ff7d00e17a1924542c2b9216613
#
_cell.length_a   1.000
_cell.length_b   1.000
_cell.length_c   1.000
_cell.angle_alpha   90.00
_cell.angle_beta   90.00
_cell.angle_gamma   90.00
#
_symmetry.space_group_name_H-M   'P 1'
#
loop_
_entity.id
_entity.type
_entity.pdbx_description
1 polymer ?
#
loop_
_entity_poly.entity_id
_entity_poly.type
_entity_poly.pdbx_seq_one_letter_code
_entity_poly.pdbx_strand_id
1 'polypeptide(L)'
;MSDATPYTRRQFLERGVLLASASATLPTFLANTGSALAGQQRADLASLPGVPEDRALVVVQLSGGNDGLNTVVPYGMPAYHRERQRLRIADGVLPLNEDLGIGLHPALRPLHELIGETHAAVVQGVGYPNPTRSHFASMDVWHAGDTDARGSRGVDRGWIGRALDHDLTQRQANAKRAGKAFEDPYAGLASVAVGSTAPSALRSERARPVTFERPELFRWVAEGQHPAIDRAYDALHDRPPDAGPPTGDTAADFVYRTALDARAASDRVRRALEKDPSTSFPRGRLADQLRTVAAMIRAELPTRVYYVALGGFDTHAGQPWRHENLLGEWAGAIAAFQKELQATGHADRVVTLTFSEFGRRVRENASRGTDHGAAGPVFLTGRAVRPGLLGEHPSLTDLDRGDLKHTVDFRSIYAGVLEDWLGLDSRAALGGGYRKPDLFKRPG
;
A
#
# COMPACT_ATOMS: atom_id res chain seq x y z
N MET A 1 -45.07 24.08 -21.97
CA MET A 1 -45.39 24.22 -20.52
C MET A 1 -45.34 22.80 -19.96
N SER A 2 -44.23 22.43 -19.36
CA SER A 2 -44.07 21.12 -18.71
C SER A 2 -44.21 21.32 -17.22
N ASP A 3 -45.27 20.76 -16.64
CA ASP A 3 -45.56 20.74 -15.22
C ASP A 3 -44.42 20.11 -14.47
N ALA A 4 -43.61 20.91 -13.81
CA ALA A 4 -42.69 20.41 -12.78
C ALA A 4 -43.54 20.10 -11.56
N THR A 5 -43.84 18.82 -11.33
CA THR A 5 -44.47 18.36 -10.11
C THR A 5 -43.57 18.68 -8.92
N PRO A 6 -44.00 19.51 -7.95
CA PRO A 6 -43.19 19.88 -6.81
C PRO A 6 -42.98 18.65 -5.93
N TYR A 7 -41.72 18.42 -5.56
CA TYR A 7 -41.36 17.38 -4.58
C TYR A 7 -42.11 17.58 -3.29
N THR A 8 -42.76 16.54 -2.77
CA THR A 8 -43.40 16.57 -1.45
C THR A 8 -42.32 16.66 -0.36
N ARG A 9 -42.62 17.27 0.79
CA ARG A 9 -41.75 17.34 1.97
C ARG A 9 -41.22 15.96 2.37
N ARG A 10 -42.00 14.91 2.19
CA ARG A 10 -41.62 13.52 2.49
C ARG A 10 -40.57 13.02 1.51
N GLN A 11 -40.70 13.27 0.20
CA GLN A 11 -39.72 12.91 -0.80
C GLN A 11 -38.42 13.69 -0.66
N PHE A 12 -38.50 14.96 -0.21
CA PHE A 12 -37.34 15.76 0.15
C PHE A 12 -36.61 15.20 1.36
N LEU A 13 -37.32 14.79 2.41
CA LEU A 13 -36.73 14.20 3.61
C LEU A 13 -36.17 12.80 3.35
N GLU A 14 -36.86 11.95 2.60
CA GLU A 14 -36.37 10.61 2.24
C GLU A 14 -35.12 10.68 1.37
N ARG A 15 -35.02 11.63 0.45
CA ARG A 15 -33.83 11.86 -0.37
C ARG A 15 -32.76 12.69 0.36
N GLY A 16 -33.14 13.57 1.25
CA GLY A 16 -32.24 14.28 2.14
C GLY A 16 -31.58 13.36 3.17
N VAL A 17 -32.30 12.35 3.66
CA VAL A 17 -31.74 11.28 4.51
C VAL A 17 -30.82 10.36 3.72
N LEU A 18 -31.12 10.07 2.44
CA LEU A 18 -30.22 9.35 1.53
C LEU A 18 -28.96 10.18 1.22
N LEU A 19 -29.07 11.50 1.04
CA LEU A 19 -27.94 12.41 0.91
C LEU A 19 -27.17 12.55 2.24
N ALA A 20 -27.84 12.59 3.38
CA ALA A 20 -27.21 12.64 4.69
C ALA A 20 -26.58 11.30 5.07
N SER A 21 -27.17 10.16 4.70
CA SER A 21 -26.55 8.85 4.87
C SER A 21 -25.40 8.63 3.87
N ALA A 22 -25.51 9.13 2.64
CA ALA A 22 -24.41 9.17 1.70
C ALA A 22 -23.31 10.13 2.15
N SER A 23 -23.64 11.25 2.83
CA SER A 23 -22.64 12.14 3.43
C SER A 23 -22.01 11.60 4.71
N ALA A 24 -22.72 10.76 5.47
CA ALA A 24 -22.14 10.04 6.60
C ALA A 24 -21.27 8.84 6.17
N THR A 25 -21.47 8.35 4.95
CA THR A 25 -20.64 7.35 4.26
C THR A 25 -19.77 7.94 3.16
N LEU A 26 -19.87 9.24 2.88
CA LEU A 26 -18.88 9.95 2.09
C LEU A 26 -17.53 9.75 2.78
N PRO A 27 -16.61 9.09 2.08
CA PRO A 27 -15.32 8.81 2.68
C PRO A 27 -14.75 10.11 3.21
N THR A 28 -14.22 10.03 4.40
CA THR A 28 -13.52 11.13 5.09
C THR A 28 -12.36 11.72 4.26
N PHE A 29 -12.09 11.18 3.06
CA PHE A 29 -11.13 11.75 2.13
C PHE A 29 -11.58 13.11 1.57
N LEU A 30 -12.89 13.35 1.43
CA LEU A 30 -13.41 14.62 0.97
C LEU A 30 -13.03 15.81 1.86
N ALA A 31 -12.71 15.57 3.11
CA ALA A 31 -12.36 16.62 4.06
C ALA A 31 -10.92 17.17 3.89
N ASN A 32 -10.04 16.50 3.17
CA ASN A 32 -8.62 16.85 3.12
C ASN A 32 -8.13 17.28 1.73
N THR A 33 -8.97 17.21 0.72
CA THR A 33 -8.57 17.59 -0.65
C THR A 33 -8.54 19.09 -0.91
N GLY A 34 -9.01 19.94 0.05
CA GLY A 34 -9.23 21.40 -0.11
C GLY A 34 -8.03 22.28 -0.10
N SER A 35 -7.04 21.89 0.63
CA SER A 35 -5.83 22.72 0.73
C SER A 35 -4.87 22.55 -0.44
N ALA A 36 -5.18 21.61 -1.33
CA ALA A 36 -4.21 21.10 -2.27
C ALA A 36 -4.24 21.71 -3.65
N LEU A 37 -5.29 22.39 -4.02
CA LEU A 37 -5.49 22.92 -5.37
C LEU A 37 -5.21 24.39 -5.53
N ALA A 38 -5.08 25.14 -4.43
CA ALA A 38 -4.71 26.55 -4.44
C ALA A 38 -3.23 26.80 -4.75
N GLY A 39 -2.39 25.78 -4.64
CA GLY A 39 -0.94 25.90 -4.81
C GLY A 39 -0.43 25.25 -6.09
N GLN A 40 -0.56 25.87 -7.25
CA GLN A 40 0.16 25.50 -8.48
C GLN A 40 1.64 25.90 -8.51
N GLN A 41 2.18 26.36 -7.42
CA GLN A 41 3.63 26.51 -7.25
C GLN A 41 4.10 25.44 -6.28
N ARG A 42 4.96 24.55 -6.77
CA ARG A 42 5.82 23.75 -5.88
C ARG A 42 6.47 24.75 -4.92
N ALA A 43 5.87 24.95 -3.74
CA ALA A 43 6.57 25.62 -2.68
C ALA A 43 7.88 24.85 -2.49
N ASP A 44 8.99 25.57 -2.34
CA ASP A 44 10.26 24.98 -1.93
C ASP A 44 10.02 24.25 -0.61
N LEU A 45 9.64 22.99 -0.72
CA LEU A 45 9.48 22.10 0.41
C LEU A 45 10.88 21.93 0.97
N ALA A 46 11.09 22.30 2.22
CA ALA A 46 12.36 22.07 2.87
C ALA A 46 12.62 20.56 2.89
N SER A 47 13.35 20.06 1.90
CA SER A 47 13.72 18.66 1.79
C SER A 47 14.58 18.28 2.98
N LEU A 48 14.34 17.11 3.54
CA LEU A 48 15.31 16.52 4.47
C LEU A 48 16.61 16.28 3.70
N PRO A 49 17.78 16.66 4.24
CA PRO A 49 19.03 16.51 3.53
C PRO A 49 19.23 15.08 3.03
N GLY A 50 19.41 14.92 1.73
CA GLY A 50 19.70 13.64 1.09
C GLY A 50 18.49 12.74 0.77
N VAL A 51 17.25 13.19 1.04
CA VAL A 51 16.03 12.42 0.70
C VAL A 51 15.16 13.20 -0.28
N PRO A 52 15.02 12.74 -1.54
CA PRO A 52 14.11 13.35 -2.49
C PRO A 52 12.65 13.27 -2.01
N GLU A 53 11.94 14.36 -2.05
CA GLU A 53 10.54 14.46 -1.60
C GLU A 53 9.56 13.72 -2.50
N ASP A 54 9.97 13.39 -3.70
CA ASP A 54 9.18 12.67 -4.70
C ASP A 54 9.25 11.14 -4.57
N ARG A 55 10.02 10.60 -3.60
CA ARG A 55 10.10 9.16 -3.36
C ARG A 55 8.76 8.60 -2.92
N ALA A 56 8.39 7.47 -3.53
CA ALA A 56 7.17 6.75 -3.22
C ALA A 56 7.45 5.30 -2.78
N LEU A 57 6.59 4.81 -1.89
CA LEU A 57 6.53 3.43 -1.47
C LEU A 57 5.27 2.77 -2.05
N VAL A 58 5.41 1.58 -2.63
CA VAL A 58 4.29 0.73 -3.00
C VAL A 58 4.26 -0.47 -2.06
N VAL A 59 3.22 -0.60 -1.28
CA VAL A 59 3.03 -1.75 -0.39
C VAL A 59 2.16 -2.78 -1.08
N VAL A 60 2.64 -4.01 -1.17
CA VAL A 60 1.92 -5.17 -1.71
C VAL A 60 1.70 -6.17 -0.59
N GLN A 61 0.46 -6.39 -0.22
CA GLN A 61 0.08 -7.37 0.78
C GLN A 61 -0.33 -8.69 0.13
N LEU A 62 0.34 -9.79 0.48
CA LEU A 62 -0.06 -11.15 0.12
C LEU A 62 -0.94 -11.70 1.24
N SER A 63 -2.27 -11.56 1.10
CA SER A 63 -3.21 -11.92 2.17
C SER A 63 -3.50 -13.41 2.21
N GLY A 64 -3.41 -13.99 3.39
CA GLY A 64 -3.70 -15.38 3.67
C GLY A 64 -2.52 -16.17 4.22
N GLY A 65 -1.40 -15.54 4.57
CA GLY A 65 -0.23 -16.22 5.12
C GLY A 65 0.54 -16.99 4.04
N ASN A 66 1.34 -16.29 3.28
CA ASN A 66 2.17 -16.89 2.23
C ASN A 66 3.09 -18.00 2.76
N ASP A 67 3.16 -19.11 2.06
CA ASP A 67 4.11 -20.18 2.38
C ASP A 67 5.55 -19.79 2.02
N GLY A 68 6.24 -19.21 3.01
CA GLY A 68 7.59 -18.70 2.85
C GLY A 68 8.61 -19.76 2.43
N LEU A 69 8.47 -21.01 2.90
CA LEU A 69 9.39 -22.09 2.58
C LEU A 69 9.19 -22.66 1.16
N ASN A 70 8.02 -22.47 0.56
CA ASN A 70 7.80 -22.78 -0.86
C ASN A 70 7.86 -21.54 -1.75
N THR A 71 8.11 -20.36 -1.18
CA THR A 71 8.41 -19.13 -1.90
C THR A 71 9.92 -18.93 -2.04
N VAL A 72 10.62 -18.98 -0.90
CA VAL A 72 12.08 -19.01 -0.78
C VAL A 72 12.46 -20.41 -0.31
N VAL A 73 12.88 -21.23 -1.24
CA VAL A 73 13.01 -22.69 -1.08
C VAL A 73 14.40 -23.04 -0.54
N PRO A 74 14.48 -23.60 0.68
CA PRO A 74 15.74 -24.06 1.26
C PRO A 74 16.09 -25.47 0.77
N TYR A 75 16.31 -25.65 -0.54
CA TYR A 75 16.47 -26.93 -1.21
C TYR A 75 17.71 -27.71 -0.76
N GLY A 76 18.73 -27.04 -0.19
CA GLY A 76 19.91 -27.67 0.40
C GLY A 76 19.70 -28.18 1.82
N MET A 77 18.55 -27.92 2.45
CA MET A 77 18.31 -28.28 3.85
C MET A 77 17.57 -29.62 3.99
N PRO A 78 18.17 -30.68 4.60
CA PRO A 78 17.52 -31.99 4.75
C PRO A 78 16.17 -31.93 5.52
N ALA A 79 16.02 -30.98 6.45
CA ALA A 79 14.80 -30.82 7.21
C ALA A 79 13.61 -30.39 6.31
N TYR A 80 13.86 -29.55 5.29
CA TYR A 80 12.83 -29.18 4.33
C TYR A 80 12.26 -30.40 3.59
N HIS A 81 13.11 -31.27 3.11
CA HIS A 81 12.70 -32.47 2.38
C HIS A 81 11.97 -33.49 3.29
N ARG A 82 12.38 -33.60 4.56
CA ARG A 82 11.77 -34.49 5.55
C ARG A 82 10.37 -34.03 5.94
N GLU A 83 10.18 -32.72 6.19
CA GLU A 83 8.94 -32.15 6.70
C GLU A 83 7.91 -31.87 5.58
N ARG A 84 8.35 -31.83 4.31
CA ARG A 84 7.51 -31.52 3.13
C ARG A 84 7.63 -32.56 2.04
N GLN A 85 7.32 -33.81 2.36
CA GLN A 85 7.50 -34.94 1.45
C GLN A 85 6.67 -34.81 0.16
N ARG A 86 5.49 -34.16 0.23
CA ARG A 86 4.55 -33.96 -0.89
C ARG A 86 4.51 -32.54 -1.41
N LEU A 87 4.91 -31.56 -0.58
CA LEU A 87 4.86 -30.14 -0.92
C LEU A 87 6.21 -29.56 -1.33
N ARG A 88 7.32 -30.27 -1.08
CA ARG A 88 8.64 -29.78 -1.49
C ARG A 88 8.70 -29.47 -2.98
N ILE A 89 9.35 -28.40 -3.31
CA ILE A 89 9.73 -28.08 -4.69
C ILE A 89 10.94 -28.94 -5.02
N ALA A 90 10.72 -29.97 -5.85
CA ALA A 90 11.75 -30.96 -6.17
C ALA A 90 12.68 -30.47 -7.29
N ASP A 91 12.10 -29.80 -8.29
CA ASP A 91 12.78 -29.43 -9.52
C ASP A 91 12.57 -27.95 -9.88
N GLY A 92 13.48 -27.39 -10.65
CA GLY A 92 13.34 -26.05 -11.23
C GLY A 92 13.50 -24.89 -10.25
N VAL A 93 13.96 -25.14 -9.01
CA VAL A 93 14.27 -24.07 -8.05
C VAL A 93 15.28 -23.12 -8.70
N LEU A 94 15.06 -21.82 -8.56
CA LEU A 94 15.90 -20.76 -9.10
C LEU A 94 16.92 -20.36 -8.02
N PRO A 95 18.21 -20.71 -8.15
CA PRO A 95 19.19 -20.49 -7.10
C PRO A 95 19.39 -19.01 -6.78
N LEU A 96 19.44 -18.67 -5.49
CA LEU A 96 19.84 -17.35 -4.99
C LEU A 96 21.20 -17.43 -4.25
N ASN A 97 21.43 -18.52 -3.56
CA ASN A 97 22.69 -18.80 -2.88
C ASN A 97 22.90 -20.33 -2.91
N GLU A 98 23.82 -20.78 -3.73
CA GLU A 98 24.12 -22.20 -3.92
C GLU A 98 24.79 -22.82 -2.70
N ASP A 99 25.67 -22.08 -2.01
CA ASP A 99 26.39 -22.56 -0.82
C ASP A 99 25.43 -22.88 0.33
N LEU A 100 24.37 -22.07 0.48
CA LEU A 100 23.32 -22.29 1.47
C LEU A 100 22.19 -23.18 0.96
N GLY A 101 22.17 -23.53 -0.32
CA GLY A 101 21.09 -24.28 -0.93
C GLY A 101 19.74 -23.57 -0.84
N ILE A 102 19.71 -22.26 -1.10
CA ILE A 102 18.50 -21.43 -1.04
C ILE A 102 18.21 -20.85 -2.42
N GLY A 103 16.95 -20.92 -2.84
CA GLY A 103 16.50 -20.37 -4.12
C GLY A 103 15.04 -19.96 -4.09
N LEU A 104 14.53 -19.53 -5.21
CA LEU A 104 13.13 -19.15 -5.38
C LEU A 104 12.31 -20.28 -6.01
N HIS A 105 11.01 -20.29 -5.73
CA HIS A 105 10.03 -21.11 -6.45
C HIS A 105 10.13 -20.86 -7.96
N PRO A 106 9.98 -21.88 -8.83
CA PRO A 106 10.08 -21.72 -10.31
C PRO A 106 9.18 -20.65 -10.89
N ALA A 107 7.97 -20.48 -10.34
CA ALA A 107 7.02 -19.44 -10.77
C ALA A 107 7.51 -18.01 -10.52
N LEU A 108 8.55 -17.82 -9.72
CA LEU A 108 9.14 -16.51 -9.41
C LEU A 108 10.28 -16.12 -10.37
N ARG A 109 10.37 -16.73 -11.54
CA ARG A 109 11.39 -16.39 -12.55
C ARG A 109 11.48 -14.88 -12.83
N PRO A 110 10.37 -14.13 -13.04
CA PRO A 110 10.47 -12.69 -13.26
C PRO A 110 11.09 -11.93 -12.09
N LEU A 111 10.85 -12.36 -10.86
CA LEU A 111 11.46 -11.77 -9.66
C LEU A 111 12.93 -12.16 -9.51
N HIS A 112 13.29 -13.39 -9.86
CA HIS A 112 14.68 -13.86 -9.89
C HIS A 112 15.52 -13.04 -10.87
N GLU A 113 14.97 -12.72 -12.03
CA GLU A 113 15.62 -11.84 -13.03
C GLU A 113 15.85 -10.43 -12.44
N LEU A 114 14.87 -9.83 -11.76
CA LEU A 114 15.04 -8.55 -11.07
C LEU A 114 16.14 -8.58 -9.99
N ILE A 115 16.31 -9.72 -9.28
CA ILE A 115 17.41 -9.89 -8.32
C ILE A 115 18.75 -9.91 -9.06
N GLY A 116 18.85 -10.64 -10.18
CA GLY A 116 20.03 -10.67 -11.05
C GLY A 116 20.39 -9.30 -11.63
N GLU A 117 19.39 -8.49 -11.96
CA GLU A 117 19.56 -7.10 -12.39
C GLU A 117 19.89 -6.12 -11.25
N THR A 118 20.05 -6.62 -10.02
CA THR A 118 20.31 -5.82 -8.81
C THR A 118 19.17 -4.88 -8.39
N HIS A 119 17.93 -5.26 -8.68
CA HIS A 119 16.75 -4.45 -8.41
C HIS A 119 15.77 -5.09 -7.40
N ALA A 120 16.15 -6.19 -6.77
CA ALA A 120 15.29 -6.83 -5.78
C ALA A 120 16.09 -7.51 -4.66
N ALA A 121 15.47 -7.61 -3.49
CA ALA A 121 16.00 -8.29 -2.32
C ALA A 121 14.93 -9.13 -1.62
N VAL A 122 15.38 -10.17 -0.94
CA VAL A 122 14.60 -11.00 -0.04
C VAL A 122 15.14 -10.87 1.37
N VAL A 123 14.33 -10.36 2.30
CA VAL A 123 14.65 -10.35 3.72
C VAL A 123 14.06 -11.61 4.34
N GLN A 124 14.91 -12.47 4.87
CA GLN A 124 14.54 -13.78 5.39
C GLN A 124 14.10 -13.69 6.86
N GLY A 125 13.29 -14.65 7.31
CA GLY A 125 12.96 -14.83 8.71
C GLY A 125 12.24 -13.66 9.36
N VAL A 126 11.42 -12.92 8.62
CA VAL A 126 10.71 -11.73 9.12
C VAL A 126 9.49 -12.13 9.92
N GLY A 127 9.34 -11.56 11.10
CA GLY A 127 8.20 -11.80 11.99
C GLY A 127 8.23 -10.87 13.20
N TYR A 128 7.65 -11.30 14.32
CA TYR A 128 7.58 -10.53 15.55
C TYR A 128 7.50 -11.45 16.79
N PRO A 129 7.84 -10.93 17.99
CA PRO A 129 7.77 -11.72 19.23
C PRO A 129 6.33 -12.13 19.56
N ASN A 130 6.17 -13.36 20.08
CA ASN A 130 4.88 -13.95 20.46
C ASN A 130 3.84 -13.87 19.30
N PRO A 131 4.10 -14.47 18.13
CA PRO A 131 3.24 -14.33 16.96
C PRO A 131 1.86 -14.95 17.21
N THR A 132 0.84 -14.39 16.58
CA THR A 132 -0.51 -14.97 16.50
C THR A 132 -0.72 -15.66 15.17
N ARG A 133 -1.50 -16.74 15.16
CA ARG A 133 -1.90 -17.48 13.96
C ARG A 133 -3.30 -17.07 13.44
N SER A 134 -3.88 -16.01 13.99
CA SER A 134 -5.12 -15.43 13.50
C SER A 134 -4.79 -14.38 12.43
N HIS A 135 -5.36 -14.51 11.22
CA HIS A 135 -5.21 -13.53 10.15
C HIS A 135 -5.53 -12.11 10.61
N PHE A 136 -6.68 -11.93 11.26
CA PHE A 136 -7.12 -10.62 11.74
C PHE A 136 -6.13 -10.03 12.76
N ALA A 137 -5.79 -10.79 13.79
CA ALA A 137 -4.92 -10.30 14.85
C ALA A 137 -3.48 -10.07 14.36
N SER A 138 -2.95 -10.92 13.46
CA SER A 138 -1.64 -10.71 12.89
C SER A 138 -1.63 -9.52 11.93
N MET A 139 -2.68 -9.36 11.12
CA MET A 139 -2.79 -8.22 10.24
C MET A 139 -2.90 -6.90 11.02
N ASP A 140 -3.63 -6.89 12.16
CA ASP A 140 -3.67 -5.73 13.06
C ASP A 140 -2.26 -5.35 13.55
N VAL A 141 -1.45 -6.33 13.93
CA VAL A 141 -0.04 -6.11 14.33
C VAL A 141 0.77 -5.49 13.19
N TRP A 142 0.71 -6.04 11.98
CA TRP A 142 1.44 -5.52 10.83
C TRP A 142 0.94 -4.14 10.41
N HIS A 143 -0.36 -3.92 10.40
CA HIS A 143 -0.96 -2.62 10.06
C HIS A 143 -0.69 -1.56 11.11
N ALA A 144 -0.68 -1.92 12.39
CA ALA A 144 -0.32 -1.00 13.44
C ALA A 144 1.18 -0.72 13.49
N GLY A 145 2.05 -1.65 13.06
CA GLY A 145 3.47 -1.58 13.37
C GLY A 145 3.73 -1.73 14.87
N ASP A 146 2.83 -2.43 15.58
CA ASP A 146 2.85 -2.61 17.03
C ASP A 146 2.40 -4.02 17.39
N THR A 147 3.21 -4.73 18.17
CA THR A 147 2.96 -6.11 18.56
C THR A 147 1.84 -6.26 19.59
N ASP A 148 1.44 -5.17 20.26
CA ASP A 148 0.36 -5.16 21.24
C ASP A 148 -1.01 -4.84 20.61
N ALA A 149 -1.04 -4.43 19.34
CA ALA A 149 -2.27 -4.16 18.59
C ALA A 149 -3.01 -5.44 18.19
N ARG A 150 -3.39 -6.25 19.18
CA ARG A 150 -4.05 -7.55 18.94
C ARG A 150 -5.54 -7.46 19.23
N GLY A 151 -6.37 -7.69 18.23
CA GLY A 151 -7.76 -8.06 18.40
C GLY A 151 -8.73 -6.90 18.67
N SER A 152 -9.70 -7.04 19.50
CA SER A 152 -11.04 -6.49 19.61
C SER A 152 -11.27 -4.97 19.49
N ARG A 153 -10.25 -4.14 19.48
CA ARG A 153 -10.39 -2.66 19.34
C ARG A 153 -10.04 -2.13 17.95
N GLY A 154 -9.48 -3.01 17.08
CA GLY A 154 -8.98 -2.60 15.77
C GLY A 154 -7.76 -1.68 15.86
N VAL A 155 -7.23 -1.30 14.69
CA VAL A 155 -6.11 -0.36 14.58
C VAL A 155 -6.69 1.04 14.42
N ASP A 156 -6.60 1.88 15.45
CA ASP A 156 -7.10 3.27 15.38
C ASP A 156 -6.31 4.09 14.35
N ARG A 157 -4.98 3.96 14.36
CA ARG A 157 -4.06 4.59 13.40
C ARG A 157 -2.97 3.61 13.00
N GLY A 158 -2.78 3.45 11.67
CA GLY A 158 -1.75 2.58 11.12
C GLY A 158 -0.36 3.21 11.15
N TRP A 159 0.68 2.39 10.94
CA TRP A 159 2.05 2.87 10.97
C TRP A 159 2.35 3.91 9.87
N ILE A 160 1.80 3.71 8.65
CA ILE A 160 1.93 4.67 7.54
C ILE A 160 1.16 5.95 7.86
N GLY A 161 -0.08 5.80 8.36
CA GLY A 161 -0.91 6.94 8.76
C GLY A 161 -0.22 7.82 9.79
N ARG A 162 0.36 7.22 10.85
CA ARG A 162 1.11 7.97 11.89
C ARG A 162 2.34 8.66 11.33
N ALA A 163 3.09 8.01 10.43
CA ALA A 163 4.27 8.63 9.81
C ALA A 163 3.89 9.87 9.00
N LEU A 164 2.86 9.77 8.16
CA LEU A 164 2.37 10.88 7.34
C LEU A 164 1.73 12.01 8.17
N ASP A 165 0.96 11.66 9.22
CA ASP A 165 0.40 12.65 10.16
C ASP A 165 1.50 13.44 10.89
N HIS A 166 2.57 12.75 11.30
CA HIS A 166 3.73 13.38 11.94
C HIS A 166 4.41 14.35 10.98
N ASP A 167 4.67 13.93 9.74
CA ASP A 167 5.30 14.78 8.72
C ASP A 167 4.46 16.05 8.44
N LEU A 168 3.16 15.91 8.22
CA LEU A 168 2.26 17.06 8.03
C LEU A 168 2.28 18.01 9.23
N THR A 169 2.30 17.46 10.44
CA THR A 169 2.36 18.26 11.67
C THR A 169 3.67 19.04 11.78
N GLN A 170 4.80 18.42 11.45
CA GLN A 170 6.11 19.08 11.45
C GLN A 170 6.19 20.18 10.38
N ARG A 171 5.70 19.91 9.15
CA ARG A 171 5.66 20.91 8.07
C ARG A 171 4.79 22.10 8.43
N GLN A 172 3.61 21.88 9.02
CA GLN A 172 2.75 22.96 9.49
C GLN A 172 3.43 23.80 10.59
N ALA A 173 4.09 23.16 11.55
CA ALA A 173 4.83 23.86 12.60
C ALA A 173 6.00 24.68 12.02
N ASN A 174 6.69 24.18 11.00
CA ASN A 174 7.75 24.87 10.30
C ASN A 174 7.22 26.08 9.51
N ALA A 175 6.12 25.94 8.79
CA ALA A 175 5.48 27.04 8.08
C ALA A 175 5.07 28.16 9.04
N LYS A 176 4.44 27.79 10.18
CA LYS A 176 4.05 28.75 11.23
C LYS A 176 5.27 29.49 11.80
N ARG A 177 6.36 28.79 12.08
CA ARG A 177 7.61 29.40 12.56
C ARG A 177 8.23 30.35 11.54
N ALA A 178 8.08 30.05 10.25
CA ALA A 178 8.55 30.88 9.15
C ALA A 178 7.58 32.03 8.80
N GLY A 179 6.45 32.17 9.50
CA GLY A 179 5.42 33.17 9.19
C GLY A 179 4.73 32.96 7.84
N LYS A 180 4.73 31.71 7.33
CA LYS A 180 4.13 31.32 6.05
C LYS A 180 2.80 30.61 6.28
N ALA A 181 1.87 30.74 5.33
CA ALA A 181 0.68 29.88 5.28
C ALA A 181 1.12 28.40 5.09
N PHE A 182 0.42 27.47 5.74
CA PHE A 182 0.64 26.05 5.52
C PHE A 182 -0.15 25.60 4.28
N GLU A 183 0.57 25.02 3.34
CA GLU A 183 -0.01 24.31 2.20
C GLU A 183 0.30 22.81 2.36
N ASP A 184 -0.72 21.95 2.15
CA ASP A 184 -0.52 20.50 2.19
C ASP A 184 0.26 20.04 0.95
N PRO A 185 1.50 19.56 1.10
CA PRO A 185 2.34 19.17 -0.04
C PRO A 185 1.78 17.97 -0.78
N TYR A 186 0.93 17.19 -0.14
CA TYR A 186 0.36 15.96 -0.69
C TYR A 186 -0.98 16.19 -1.39
N ALA A 187 -1.52 17.38 -1.24
CA ALA A 187 -2.77 17.70 -1.89
C ALA A 187 -3.92 16.72 -1.51
N GLY A 188 -3.97 16.28 -0.25
CA GLY A 188 -4.92 15.27 0.21
C GLY A 188 -4.70 13.86 -0.37
N LEU A 189 -3.60 13.65 -1.10
CA LEU A 189 -3.25 12.38 -1.75
C LEU A 189 -2.00 11.73 -1.16
N ALA A 190 -1.70 11.97 0.12
CA ALA A 190 -0.50 11.45 0.80
C ALA A 190 -0.39 9.92 0.68
N SER A 191 -1.52 9.23 0.76
CA SER A 191 -1.59 7.79 0.55
C SER A 191 -2.83 7.37 -0.25
N VAL A 192 -2.66 6.36 -1.11
CA VAL A 192 -3.72 5.82 -1.98
C VAL A 192 -3.74 4.31 -1.89
N ALA A 193 -4.92 3.73 -1.66
CA ALA A 193 -5.15 2.30 -1.75
C ALA A 193 -5.99 1.96 -2.99
N VAL A 194 -5.52 1.02 -3.80
CA VAL A 194 -6.30 0.48 -4.91
C VAL A 194 -6.90 -0.86 -4.48
N GLY A 195 -8.17 -0.82 -4.07
CA GLY A 195 -8.90 -1.95 -3.53
C GLY A 195 -10.25 -1.54 -2.98
N SER A 196 -11.06 -2.50 -2.54
CA SER A 196 -12.43 -2.28 -2.05
C SER A 196 -12.48 -1.62 -0.66
N THR A 197 -11.42 -1.72 0.13
CA THR A 197 -11.35 -1.16 1.50
C THR A 197 -9.97 -0.55 1.77
N ALA A 198 -9.96 0.53 2.56
CA ALA A 198 -8.71 1.12 3.04
C ALA A 198 -8.03 0.20 4.05
N PRO A 199 -6.78 -0.21 3.84
CA PRO A 199 -6.02 -0.97 4.82
C PRO A 199 -5.83 -0.15 6.11
N SER A 200 -5.94 -0.81 7.26
CA SER A 200 -5.76 -0.12 8.55
C SER A 200 -4.36 0.48 8.71
N ALA A 201 -3.36 0.00 7.96
CA ALA A 201 -2.02 0.59 7.90
C ALA A 201 -2.01 2.08 7.47
N LEU A 202 -2.99 2.48 6.65
CA LEU A 202 -3.13 3.86 6.15
C LEU A 202 -4.01 4.74 7.04
N ARG A 203 -4.69 4.19 8.06
CA ARG A 203 -5.56 5.00 8.94
C ARG A 203 -4.76 6.10 9.61
N SER A 204 -5.26 7.32 9.52
CA SER A 204 -4.62 8.55 9.97
C SER A 204 -5.67 9.56 10.43
N GLU A 205 -5.25 10.58 11.17
CA GLU A 205 -6.11 11.70 11.57
C GLU A 205 -6.15 12.79 10.50
N ARG A 206 -4.99 13.07 9.90
CA ARG A 206 -4.78 14.20 8.97
C ARG A 206 -4.55 13.72 7.54
N ALA A 207 -3.57 12.85 7.33
CA ALA A 207 -3.18 12.31 6.02
C ALA A 207 -4.14 11.19 5.57
N ARG A 208 -5.44 11.48 5.51
CA ARG A 208 -6.45 10.47 5.24
C ARG A 208 -6.24 9.76 3.90
N PRO A 209 -6.33 8.41 3.85
CA PRO A 209 -6.10 7.68 2.62
C PRO A 209 -7.24 7.87 1.62
N VAL A 210 -6.88 7.96 0.34
CA VAL A 210 -7.84 7.81 -0.75
C VAL A 210 -7.92 6.32 -1.11
N THR A 211 -9.13 5.80 -1.25
CA THR A 211 -9.33 4.38 -1.58
C THR A 211 -10.38 4.23 -2.67
N PHE A 212 -10.06 3.45 -3.70
CA PHE A 212 -10.99 3.08 -4.75
C PHE A 212 -10.63 1.70 -5.33
N GLU A 213 -11.63 0.96 -5.75
CA GLU A 213 -11.43 -0.36 -6.34
C GLU A 213 -11.15 -0.27 -7.84
N ARG A 214 -11.89 0.59 -8.52
CA ARG A 214 -11.75 0.86 -9.94
C ARG A 214 -11.79 2.36 -10.21
N PRO A 215 -10.91 2.86 -11.07
CA PRO A 215 -10.85 4.29 -11.39
C PRO A 215 -12.14 4.86 -11.93
N GLU A 216 -12.89 4.06 -12.69
CA GLU A 216 -14.17 4.44 -13.28
C GLU A 216 -15.25 4.70 -12.23
N LEU A 217 -15.10 4.11 -11.04
CA LEU A 217 -15.98 4.35 -9.89
C LEU A 217 -15.57 5.59 -9.08
N PHE A 218 -14.40 6.14 -9.37
CA PHE A 218 -13.91 7.37 -8.73
C PHE A 218 -14.47 8.60 -9.45
N ARG A 219 -15.79 8.66 -9.56
CA ARG A 219 -16.55 9.78 -10.13
C ARG A 219 -17.83 10.00 -9.31
N TRP A 220 -18.44 11.15 -9.51
CA TRP A 220 -19.77 11.37 -8.97
C TRP A 220 -20.77 10.41 -9.65
N VAL A 221 -21.45 9.58 -8.86
CA VAL A 221 -22.29 8.48 -9.37
C VAL A 221 -23.47 8.96 -10.21
N ALA A 222 -23.89 10.21 -10.03
CA ALA A 222 -24.97 10.83 -10.81
C ALA A 222 -24.50 11.59 -12.07
N GLU A 223 -23.18 11.66 -12.34
CA GLU A 223 -22.62 12.31 -13.52
C GLU A 223 -23.17 11.68 -14.81
N GLY A 224 -23.77 12.49 -15.67
CA GLY A 224 -24.34 12.06 -16.93
C GLY A 224 -25.66 11.26 -16.83
N GLN A 225 -26.24 11.10 -15.64
CA GLN A 225 -27.54 10.43 -15.51
C GLN A 225 -28.71 11.33 -15.92
N HIS A 226 -28.62 12.62 -15.69
CA HIS A 226 -29.62 13.60 -16.10
C HIS A 226 -29.04 15.02 -16.18
N PRO A 227 -29.22 15.77 -17.28
CA PRO A 227 -28.64 17.11 -17.45
C PRO A 227 -29.03 18.13 -16.36
N ALA A 228 -30.20 17.98 -15.73
CA ALA A 228 -30.61 18.86 -14.63
C ALA A 228 -29.84 18.57 -13.34
N ILE A 229 -29.44 17.32 -13.13
CA ILE A 229 -28.64 16.92 -11.99
C ILE A 229 -27.21 17.42 -12.16
N ASP A 230 -26.65 17.29 -13.37
CA ASP A 230 -25.31 17.81 -13.69
C ASP A 230 -25.26 19.34 -13.51
N ARG A 231 -26.26 20.06 -14.04
CA ARG A 231 -26.37 21.53 -13.84
C ARG A 231 -26.54 21.92 -12.37
N ALA A 232 -27.35 21.17 -11.59
CA ALA A 232 -27.51 21.44 -10.17
C ALA A 232 -26.22 21.17 -9.38
N TYR A 233 -25.48 20.14 -9.77
CA TYR A 233 -24.17 19.82 -9.20
C TYR A 233 -23.14 20.89 -9.56
N ASP A 234 -23.08 21.32 -10.83
CA ASP A 234 -22.21 22.40 -11.28
C ASP A 234 -22.57 23.73 -10.59
N ALA A 235 -23.86 24.06 -10.46
CA ALA A 235 -24.32 25.24 -9.75
C ALA A 235 -24.00 25.26 -8.24
N LEU A 236 -23.92 24.09 -7.61
CA LEU A 236 -23.42 23.97 -6.24
C LEU A 236 -21.91 24.26 -6.13
N HIS A 237 -21.19 24.12 -7.23
CA HIS A 237 -19.75 24.35 -7.30
C HIS A 237 -19.39 25.69 -7.96
N ASP A 238 -20.32 26.31 -8.72
CA ASP A 238 -20.23 27.66 -9.27
C ASP A 238 -20.65 28.65 -8.19
N ARG A 239 -19.70 29.07 -7.37
CA ARG A 239 -19.94 30.14 -6.40
C ARG A 239 -20.23 31.43 -7.12
N PRO A 240 -21.28 32.21 -6.69
CA PRO A 240 -21.51 33.53 -7.25
C PRO A 240 -20.26 34.41 -7.20
N PRO A 241 -19.95 35.20 -8.23
CA PRO A 241 -18.75 36.05 -8.28
C PRO A 241 -18.59 36.99 -7.08
N ASP A 242 -19.69 37.35 -6.45
CA ASP A 242 -19.81 38.29 -5.32
C ASP A 242 -19.62 37.62 -3.95
N ALA A 243 -19.57 36.29 -3.89
CA ALA A 243 -19.48 35.56 -2.65
C ALA A 243 -18.08 35.49 -2.03
N GLY A 244 -17.14 36.33 -2.40
CA GLY A 244 -15.77 36.36 -1.83
C GLY A 244 -15.05 35.01 -1.76
N PRO A 245 -13.76 34.91 -1.50
CA PRO A 245 -13.09 33.65 -1.30
C PRO A 245 -13.67 32.93 -0.05
N PRO A 246 -13.80 31.58 -0.05
CA PRO A 246 -14.23 30.87 1.13
C PRO A 246 -13.30 31.18 2.30
N THR A 247 -13.84 31.73 3.38
CA THR A 247 -13.04 32.13 4.56
C THR A 247 -12.57 30.94 5.39
N GLY A 248 -13.18 29.78 5.21
CA GLY A 248 -12.90 28.56 5.96
C GLY A 248 -13.61 28.51 7.31
N ASP A 249 -14.42 29.51 7.63
CA ASP A 249 -14.96 29.69 8.97
C ASP A 249 -16.36 29.06 9.14
N THR A 250 -17.00 28.61 8.05
CA THR A 250 -18.32 27.99 8.12
C THR A 250 -18.31 26.51 7.71
N ALA A 251 -19.24 25.72 8.26
CA ALA A 251 -19.42 24.32 7.83
C ALA A 251 -19.75 24.22 6.33
N ALA A 252 -20.44 25.22 5.76
CA ALA A 252 -20.74 25.28 4.33
C ALA A 252 -19.49 25.52 3.49
N ASP A 253 -18.61 26.40 3.90
CA ASP A 253 -17.31 26.63 3.23
C ASP A 253 -16.44 25.37 3.29
N PHE A 254 -16.48 24.65 4.41
CA PHE A 254 -15.78 23.40 4.58
C PHE A 254 -16.30 22.32 3.62
N VAL A 255 -17.62 22.13 3.54
CA VAL A 255 -18.25 21.15 2.63
C VAL A 255 -17.97 21.50 1.16
N TYR A 256 -18.10 22.78 0.82
CA TYR A 256 -17.85 23.26 -0.53
C TYR A 256 -16.41 23.02 -0.99
N ARG A 257 -15.42 23.42 -0.19
CA ARG A 257 -14.00 23.14 -0.48
C ARG A 257 -13.75 21.65 -0.62
N THR A 258 -14.25 20.89 0.33
CA THR A 258 -14.12 19.42 0.35
C THR A 258 -14.64 18.79 -0.96
N ALA A 259 -15.77 19.27 -1.48
CA ALA A 259 -16.35 18.78 -2.72
C ALA A 259 -15.52 19.15 -3.96
N LEU A 260 -15.04 20.41 -4.05
CA LEU A 260 -14.17 20.86 -5.14
C LEU A 260 -12.89 20.03 -5.20
N ASP A 261 -12.32 19.74 -4.06
CA ASP A 261 -11.06 19.06 -3.95
C ASP A 261 -11.16 17.58 -4.32
N ALA A 262 -12.25 16.94 -3.90
CA ALA A 262 -12.56 15.58 -4.31
C ALA A 262 -12.71 15.47 -5.84
N ARG A 263 -13.41 16.44 -6.46
CA ARG A 263 -13.58 16.48 -7.92
C ARG A 263 -12.22 16.60 -8.62
N ALA A 264 -11.37 17.49 -8.16
CA ALA A 264 -10.09 17.70 -8.79
C ALA A 264 -9.10 16.54 -8.55
N ALA A 265 -9.13 15.89 -7.39
CA ALA A 265 -8.37 14.65 -7.16
C ALA A 265 -8.87 13.52 -8.07
N SER A 266 -10.20 13.37 -8.19
CA SER A 266 -10.83 12.40 -9.10
C SER A 266 -10.43 12.68 -10.56
N ASP A 267 -10.48 13.92 -11.01
CA ASP A 267 -10.10 14.31 -12.37
C ASP A 267 -8.62 14.08 -12.66
N ARG A 268 -7.74 14.29 -11.67
CA ARG A 268 -6.31 13.98 -11.79
C ARG A 268 -6.06 12.47 -11.95
N VAL A 269 -6.70 11.69 -11.11
CA VAL A 269 -6.60 10.21 -11.19
C VAL A 269 -7.15 9.72 -12.53
N ARG A 270 -8.33 10.19 -12.96
CA ARG A 270 -8.91 9.82 -14.26
C ARG A 270 -7.98 10.16 -15.41
N ARG A 271 -7.50 11.42 -15.50
CA ARG A 271 -6.55 11.85 -16.54
C ARG A 271 -5.25 11.06 -16.54
N ALA A 272 -4.77 10.65 -15.36
CA ALA A 272 -3.61 9.78 -15.24
C ALA A 272 -3.83 8.43 -15.94
N LEU A 273 -5.07 7.94 -15.91
CA LEU A 273 -5.47 6.63 -16.42
C LEU A 273 -5.94 6.64 -17.88
N GLU A 274 -6.19 7.80 -18.48
CA GLU A 274 -6.53 7.94 -19.90
C GLU A 274 -5.39 7.52 -20.83
N LYS A 275 -4.16 7.55 -20.34
CA LYS A 275 -2.98 7.15 -21.11
C LYS A 275 -2.69 5.67 -20.87
N ASP A 276 -2.63 4.90 -21.93
CA ASP A 276 -2.19 3.51 -21.87
C ASP A 276 -0.78 3.38 -21.26
N PRO A 277 -0.49 2.28 -20.57
CA PRO A 277 0.84 2.01 -20.08
C PRO A 277 1.84 1.88 -21.25
N SER A 278 3.10 2.25 -21.00
CA SER A 278 4.19 2.15 -21.99
C SER A 278 4.64 0.71 -22.22
N THR A 279 4.28 -0.18 -21.28
CA THR A 279 4.62 -1.60 -21.32
C THR A 279 3.37 -2.47 -21.10
N SER A 280 3.44 -3.74 -21.49
CA SER A 280 2.34 -4.67 -21.28
C SER A 280 2.32 -5.20 -19.84
N PHE A 281 1.13 -5.27 -19.25
CA PHE A 281 0.89 -5.94 -17.99
C PHE A 281 0.23 -7.30 -18.23
N PRO A 282 0.55 -8.33 -17.42
CA PRO A 282 -0.15 -9.60 -17.48
C PRO A 282 -1.62 -9.44 -17.05
N ARG A 283 -2.46 -10.42 -17.37
CA ARG A 283 -3.81 -10.46 -16.83
C ARG A 283 -3.77 -10.83 -15.35
N GLY A 284 -4.55 -10.19 -14.52
CA GLY A 284 -4.67 -10.48 -13.10
C GLY A 284 -5.02 -9.26 -12.28
N ARG A 285 -5.63 -9.51 -11.12
CA ARG A 285 -6.10 -8.43 -10.23
C ARG A 285 -4.96 -7.54 -9.74
N LEU A 286 -3.85 -8.14 -9.34
CA LEU A 286 -2.69 -7.38 -8.87
C LEU A 286 -2.05 -6.56 -10.00
N ALA A 287 -1.99 -7.13 -11.20
CA ALA A 287 -1.47 -6.43 -12.36
C ALA A 287 -2.31 -5.19 -12.71
N ASP A 288 -3.65 -5.29 -12.64
CA ASP A 288 -4.55 -4.15 -12.86
C ASP A 288 -4.39 -3.07 -11.79
N GLN A 289 -4.23 -3.46 -10.52
CA GLN A 289 -3.94 -2.53 -9.41
C GLN A 289 -2.61 -1.82 -9.62
N LEU A 290 -1.53 -2.55 -9.95
CA LEU A 290 -0.21 -1.98 -10.17
C LEU A 290 -0.14 -1.12 -11.45
N ARG A 291 -0.89 -1.46 -12.50
CA ARG A 291 -1.07 -0.62 -13.68
C ARG A 291 -1.68 0.73 -13.31
N THR A 292 -2.70 0.72 -12.44
CA THR A 292 -3.33 1.93 -11.92
C THR A 292 -2.33 2.78 -11.10
N VAL A 293 -1.56 2.13 -10.21
CA VAL A 293 -0.51 2.80 -9.43
C VAL A 293 0.56 3.41 -10.35
N ALA A 294 1.03 2.67 -11.37
CA ALA A 294 2.01 3.17 -12.33
C ALA A 294 1.52 4.41 -13.10
N ALA A 295 0.24 4.42 -13.49
CA ALA A 295 -0.36 5.58 -14.14
C ALA A 295 -0.40 6.82 -13.24
N MET A 296 -0.71 6.67 -11.95
CA MET A 296 -0.68 7.76 -10.96
C MET A 296 0.74 8.28 -10.73
N ILE A 297 1.73 7.38 -10.65
CA ILE A 297 3.16 7.75 -10.52
C ILE A 297 3.63 8.51 -11.75
N ARG A 298 3.29 8.05 -12.96
CA ARG A 298 3.60 8.70 -14.23
C ARG A 298 2.96 10.10 -14.36
N ALA A 299 1.79 10.28 -13.78
CA ALA A 299 1.11 11.58 -13.72
C ALA A 299 1.67 12.50 -12.62
N GLU A 300 2.72 12.08 -11.95
CA GLU A 300 3.40 12.85 -10.89
C GLU A 300 2.46 13.29 -9.74
N LEU A 301 1.49 12.41 -9.38
CA LEU A 301 0.66 12.69 -8.22
C LEU A 301 1.53 12.75 -6.96
N PRO A 302 1.26 13.67 -6.01
CA PRO A 302 2.09 13.89 -4.83
C PRO A 302 1.87 12.81 -3.76
N THR A 303 1.68 11.56 -4.20
CA THR A 303 1.40 10.42 -3.32
C THR A 303 2.70 9.77 -2.87
N ARG A 304 2.85 9.64 -1.55
CA ARG A 304 4.03 9.04 -0.93
C ARG A 304 3.90 7.53 -0.77
N VAL A 305 2.67 7.04 -0.53
CA VAL A 305 2.44 5.62 -0.32
C VAL A 305 1.24 5.12 -1.12
N TYR A 306 1.47 4.08 -1.91
CA TYR A 306 0.43 3.31 -2.56
C TYR A 306 0.28 1.95 -1.88
N TYR A 307 -0.94 1.43 -1.81
CA TYR A 307 -1.23 0.14 -1.21
C TYR A 307 -2.12 -0.72 -2.11
N VAL A 308 -1.68 -1.95 -2.35
CA VAL A 308 -2.40 -2.96 -3.13
C VAL A 308 -2.37 -4.30 -2.41
N ALA A 309 -3.28 -5.22 -2.74
CA ALA A 309 -3.33 -6.53 -2.11
C ALA A 309 -3.70 -7.64 -3.09
N LEU A 310 -3.04 -8.78 -2.94
CA LEU A 310 -3.34 -10.05 -3.59
C LEU A 310 -3.75 -11.06 -2.52
N GLY A 311 -5.00 -11.52 -2.56
CA GLY A 311 -5.51 -12.55 -1.64
C GLY A 311 -5.36 -13.95 -2.20
N GLY A 312 -5.71 -14.95 -1.37
CA GLY A 312 -5.77 -16.36 -1.78
C GLY A 312 -4.67 -17.24 -1.22
N PHE A 313 -3.73 -16.69 -0.44
CA PHE A 313 -2.59 -17.42 0.12
C PHE A 313 -2.96 -18.35 1.28
N ASP A 314 -4.21 -18.37 1.73
CA ASP A 314 -4.66 -19.31 2.76
C ASP A 314 -4.87 -20.73 2.20
N THR A 315 -3.75 -21.41 2.00
CA THR A 315 -3.65 -22.70 1.27
C THR A 315 -3.55 -23.89 2.21
N HIS A 316 -4.59 -24.13 3.01
CA HIS A 316 -4.66 -25.28 3.91
C HIS A 316 -4.83 -26.62 3.19
N ALA A 317 -5.29 -26.63 1.93
CA ALA A 317 -5.48 -27.83 1.14
C ALA A 317 -5.17 -27.57 -0.34
N GLY A 318 -4.66 -28.58 -1.04
CA GLY A 318 -4.38 -28.50 -2.47
C GLY A 318 -3.45 -27.35 -2.85
N GLN A 319 -2.48 -27.05 -1.98
CA GLN A 319 -1.61 -25.89 -2.08
C GLN A 319 -0.78 -25.79 -3.37
N PRO A 320 -0.16 -26.86 -3.90
CA PRO A 320 0.87 -26.72 -4.94
C PRO A 320 0.45 -25.86 -6.10
N TRP A 321 -0.63 -26.22 -6.79
CA TRP A 321 -1.11 -25.48 -7.97
C TRP A 321 -1.61 -24.07 -7.62
N ARG A 322 -2.32 -23.92 -6.49
CA ARG A 322 -2.86 -22.61 -6.09
C ARG A 322 -1.76 -21.63 -5.73
N HIS A 323 -0.77 -22.10 -4.97
CA HIS A 323 0.37 -21.29 -4.54
C HIS A 323 1.24 -20.90 -5.73
N GLU A 324 1.54 -21.84 -6.63
CA GLU A 324 2.27 -21.59 -7.87
C GLU A 324 1.63 -20.49 -8.73
N ASN A 325 0.31 -20.56 -8.95
CA ASN A 325 -0.42 -19.53 -9.71
C ASN A 325 -0.37 -18.16 -9.04
N LEU A 326 -0.56 -18.09 -7.71
CA LEU A 326 -0.49 -16.84 -6.96
C LEU A 326 0.91 -16.24 -6.99
N LEU A 327 1.96 -17.05 -6.86
CA LEU A 327 3.34 -16.61 -6.99
C LEU A 327 3.63 -16.10 -8.41
N GLY A 328 3.13 -16.79 -9.44
CA GLY A 328 3.27 -16.37 -10.84
C GLY A 328 2.55 -15.06 -11.12
N GLU A 329 1.31 -14.88 -10.63
CA GLU A 329 0.57 -13.63 -10.74
C GLU A 329 1.32 -12.47 -10.07
N TRP A 330 1.79 -12.68 -8.83
CA TRP A 330 2.54 -11.68 -8.10
C TRP A 330 3.84 -11.31 -8.81
N ALA A 331 4.68 -12.29 -9.16
CA ALA A 331 5.98 -12.04 -9.78
C ALA A 331 5.85 -11.34 -11.14
N GLY A 332 4.89 -11.80 -11.96
CA GLY A 332 4.61 -11.19 -13.26
C GLY A 332 4.11 -9.75 -13.15
N ALA A 333 3.24 -9.47 -12.18
CA ALA A 333 2.72 -8.13 -11.93
C ALA A 333 3.82 -7.17 -11.43
N ILE A 334 4.70 -7.62 -10.52
CA ILE A 334 5.85 -6.84 -10.03
C ILE A 334 6.83 -6.55 -11.15
N ALA A 335 7.20 -7.54 -11.97
CA ALA A 335 8.13 -7.34 -13.07
C ALA A 335 7.58 -6.36 -14.12
N ALA A 336 6.31 -6.48 -14.48
CA ALA A 336 5.65 -5.53 -15.40
C ALA A 336 5.62 -4.11 -14.82
N PHE A 337 5.34 -3.97 -13.53
CA PHE A 337 5.37 -2.69 -12.83
C PHE A 337 6.76 -2.04 -12.84
N GLN A 338 7.81 -2.80 -12.50
CA GLN A 338 9.19 -2.30 -12.54
C GLN A 338 9.61 -1.87 -13.96
N LYS A 339 9.21 -2.65 -14.97
CA LYS A 339 9.47 -2.33 -16.38
C LYS A 339 8.76 -1.05 -16.81
N GLU A 340 7.51 -0.83 -16.39
CA GLU A 340 6.76 0.41 -16.66
C GLU A 340 7.43 1.62 -15.99
N LEU A 341 7.84 1.50 -14.71
CA LEU A 341 8.56 2.56 -14.01
C LEU A 341 9.88 2.92 -14.72
N GLN A 342 10.59 1.92 -15.23
CA GLN A 342 11.82 2.13 -15.98
C GLN A 342 11.56 2.83 -17.31
N ALA A 343 10.57 2.37 -18.08
CA ALA A 343 10.20 2.94 -19.38
C ALA A 343 9.72 4.40 -19.26
N THR A 344 9.13 4.76 -18.11
CA THR A 344 8.59 6.11 -17.86
C THR A 344 9.51 7.02 -17.04
N GLY A 345 10.73 6.56 -16.70
CA GLY A 345 11.73 7.36 -15.99
C GLY A 345 11.50 7.51 -14.48
N HIS A 346 10.65 6.64 -13.87
CA HIS A 346 10.29 6.73 -12.46
C HIS A 346 10.93 5.66 -11.57
N ALA A 347 11.77 4.77 -12.12
CA ALA A 347 12.36 3.63 -11.40
C ALA A 347 13.20 4.04 -10.18
N ASP A 348 13.85 5.20 -10.21
CA ASP A 348 14.76 5.65 -9.15
C ASP A 348 14.03 6.22 -7.93
N ARG A 349 12.73 6.56 -8.08
CA ARG A 349 11.92 7.17 -7.03
C ARG A 349 10.88 6.24 -6.41
N VAL A 350 10.83 4.96 -6.80
CA VAL A 350 9.81 4.01 -6.33
C VAL A 350 10.46 2.75 -5.79
N VAL A 351 10.07 2.38 -4.58
CA VAL A 351 10.37 1.09 -3.96
C VAL A 351 9.08 0.37 -3.65
N THR A 352 9.05 -0.94 -3.92
CA THR A 352 7.92 -1.80 -3.57
C THR A 352 8.32 -2.69 -2.39
N LEU A 353 7.46 -2.75 -1.37
CA LEU A 353 7.57 -3.64 -0.21
C LEU A 353 6.46 -4.69 -0.29
N THR A 354 6.80 -5.98 -0.38
CA THR A 354 5.83 -7.07 -0.37
C THR A 354 5.96 -7.89 0.90
N PHE A 355 4.84 -8.09 1.61
CA PHE A 355 4.78 -8.85 2.85
C PHE A 355 3.52 -9.71 2.93
N SER A 356 3.51 -10.65 3.88
CA SER A 356 2.33 -11.39 4.30
C SER A 356 2.23 -11.34 5.83
N GLU A 357 1.02 -11.51 6.39
CA GLU A 357 0.76 -11.36 7.82
C GLU A 357 1.47 -12.37 8.70
N PHE A 358 1.82 -13.53 8.15
CA PHE A 358 2.66 -14.57 8.75
C PHE A 358 3.13 -15.56 7.66
N GLY A 359 4.09 -16.40 8.00
CA GLY A 359 4.48 -17.57 7.21
C GLY A 359 3.66 -18.82 7.56
N ARG A 360 4.06 -19.96 7.01
CA ARG A 360 3.42 -21.25 7.24
C ARG A 360 4.30 -22.15 8.08
N ARG A 361 3.70 -23.18 8.73
CA ARG A 361 4.45 -24.19 9.47
C ARG A 361 5.48 -24.88 8.60
N VAL A 362 6.55 -25.34 9.24
CA VAL A 362 7.59 -26.11 8.54
C VAL A 362 7.00 -27.38 7.96
N ARG A 363 6.20 -28.09 8.76
CA ARG A 363 5.58 -29.36 8.38
C ARG A 363 4.33 -29.15 7.51
N GLU A 364 4.22 -29.93 6.44
CA GLU A 364 2.99 -30.05 5.66
C GLU A 364 1.88 -30.75 6.45
N ASN A 365 0.62 -30.48 6.11
CA ASN A 365 -0.55 -31.12 6.70
C ASN A 365 -1.05 -32.31 5.84
N ALA A 366 -2.04 -33.04 6.34
CA ALA A 366 -2.59 -34.22 5.65
C ALA A 366 -3.34 -33.88 4.35
N SER A 367 -3.80 -32.63 4.20
CA SER A 367 -4.60 -32.15 3.05
C SER A 367 -3.76 -31.61 1.90
N ARG A 368 -2.45 -31.87 1.87
CA ARG A 368 -1.51 -31.30 0.88
C ARG A 368 -1.53 -29.77 0.92
N GLY A 369 -1.46 -29.21 2.09
CA GLY A 369 -1.38 -27.80 2.40
C GLY A 369 -0.52 -27.57 3.64
N THR A 370 -0.56 -26.34 4.16
CA THR A 370 0.18 -25.94 5.35
C THR A 370 -0.72 -25.17 6.31
N ASP A 371 -0.50 -25.37 7.60
CA ASP A 371 -1.18 -24.61 8.64
C ASP A 371 -0.47 -23.28 8.90
N HIS A 372 -1.16 -22.34 9.57
CA HIS A 372 -0.60 -21.05 9.93
C HIS A 372 0.64 -21.20 10.79
N GLY A 373 1.67 -20.44 10.46
CA GLY A 373 2.95 -20.38 11.15
C GLY A 373 3.24 -18.97 11.68
N ALA A 374 4.50 -18.59 11.65
CA ALA A 374 4.95 -17.30 12.18
C ALA A 374 5.83 -16.53 11.20
N ALA A 375 7.14 -16.74 11.19
CA ALA A 375 8.05 -16.00 10.32
C ALA A 375 7.92 -16.37 8.84
N GLY A 376 8.13 -15.39 7.96
CA GLY A 376 8.15 -15.55 6.51
C GLY A 376 9.13 -14.58 5.86
N PRO A 377 9.30 -14.63 4.53
CA PRO A 377 10.10 -13.66 3.80
C PRO A 377 9.33 -12.37 3.53
N VAL A 378 10.06 -11.26 3.48
CA VAL A 378 9.62 -9.96 2.96
C VAL A 378 10.47 -9.62 1.74
N PHE A 379 9.84 -9.06 0.70
CA PHE A 379 10.52 -8.72 -0.53
C PHE A 379 10.54 -7.21 -0.73
N LEU A 380 11.66 -6.70 -1.23
CA LEU A 380 11.77 -5.33 -1.71
C LEU A 380 12.17 -5.35 -3.18
N THR A 381 11.55 -4.49 -4.00
CA THR A 381 11.93 -4.29 -5.39
C THR A 381 12.06 -2.79 -5.70
N GLY A 382 13.01 -2.44 -6.57
CA GLY A 382 13.33 -1.08 -6.98
C GLY A 382 14.83 -0.86 -7.12
N ARG A 383 15.22 0.11 -7.93
CA ARG A 383 16.65 0.37 -8.22
C ARG A 383 17.49 0.73 -6.99
N ALA A 384 16.87 1.39 -6.02
CA ALA A 384 17.53 1.79 -4.77
C ALA A 384 17.77 0.62 -3.81
N VAL A 385 17.11 -0.53 -4.03
CA VAL A 385 17.19 -1.67 -3.13
C VAL A 385 18.57 -2.33 -3.21
N ARG A 386 19.14 -2.70 -2.05
CA ARG A 386 20.33 -3.54 -1.96
C ARG A 386 19.94 -4.97 -2.35
N PRO A 387 20.51 -5.54 -3.42
CA PRO A 387 20.02 -6.78 -3.99
C PRO A 387 20.40 -8.02 -3.17
N GLY A 388 19.67 -9.11 -3.41
CA GLY A 388 20.02 -10.45 -2.95
C GLY A 388 19.30 -10.90 -1.69
N LEU A 389 19.88 -11.89 -1.01
CA LEU A 389 19.37 -12.41 0.26
C LEU A 389 19.88 -11.55 1.43
N LEU A 390 18.98 -11.06 2.24
CA LEU A 390 19.25 -10.26 3.43
C LEU A 390 18.77 -11.00 4.68
N GLY A 391 19.51 -10.87 5.79
CA GLY A 391 19.21 -11.58 7.03
C GLY A 391 19.62 -13.06 6.98
N GLU A 392 19.38 -13.75 8.09
CA GLU A 392 19.67 -15.19 8.24
C GLU A 392 18.42 -16.01 7.96
N HIS A 393 18.58 -17.13 7.25
CA HIS A 393 17.49 -18.09 7.09
C HIS A 393 17.12 -18.69 8.45
N PRO A 394 15.84 -18.70 8.86
CA PRO A 394 15.45 -19.27 10.14
C PRO A 394 15.71 -20.77 10.16
N SER A 395 16.07 -21.30 11.34
CA SER A 395 16.29 -22.74 11.52
C SER A 395 15.01 -23.53 11.25
N LEU A 396 15.14 -24.62 10.47
CA LEU A 396 14.04 -25.57 10.24
C LEU A 396 13.92 -26.65 11.33
N THR A 397 14.81 -26.65 12.33
CA THR A 397 14.85 -27.63 13.42
C THR A 397 14.72 -27.01 14.80
N ASP A 398 15.16 -25.74 14.96
CA ASP A 398 14.95 -24.98 16.20
C ASP A 398 13.67 -24.12 16.04
N LEU A 399 12.54 -24.74 16.42
CA LEU A 399 11.20 -24.19 16.19
C LEU A 399 10.53 -23.77 17.50
N ASP A 400 9.61 -22.80 17.43
CA ASP A 400 8.66 -22.51 18.52
C ASP A 400 7.32 -23.18 18.22
N ARG A 401 7.02 -24.28 18.91
CA ARG A 401 5.76 -25.05 18.73
C ARG A 401 5.46 -25.44 17.28
N GLY A 402 6.51 -25.71 16.50
CA GLY A 402 6.44 -26.11 15.10
C GLY A 402 6.47 -24.94 14.11
N ASP A 403 6.62 -23.70 14.57
CA ASP A 403 6.77 -22.51 13.75
C ASP A 403 8.22 -22.08 13.63
N LEU A 404 8.54 -21.41 12.51
CA LEU A 404 9.81 -20.74 12.34
C LEU A 404 9.94 -19.58 13.35
N LYS A 405 11.04 -19.53 14.07
CA LYS A 405 11.42 -18.36 14.86
C LYS A 405 11.82 -17.22 13.92
N HIS A 406 11.37 -16.01 14.20
CA HIS A 406 11.82 -14.86 13.43
C HIS A 406 13.28 -14.51 13.75
N THR A 407 14.04 -14.11 12.74
CA THR A 407 15.41 -13.59 12.85
C THR A 407 15.46 -12.09 12.64
N VAL A 408 14.43 -11.54 11.99
CA VAL A 408 14.27 -10.11 11.73
C VAL A 408 12.89 -9.64 12.23
N ASP A 409 12.86 -8.63 13.08
CA ASP A 409 11.62 -7.97 13.48
C ASP A 409 11.11 -7.11 12.31
N PHE A 410 9.85 -7.29 11.90
CA PHE A 410 9.28 -6.55 10.76
C PHE A 410 9.31 -5.03 10.94
N ARG A 411 9.26 -4.54 12.18
CA ARG A 411 9.35 -3.09 12.50
C ARG A 411 10.72 -2.53 12.15
N SER A 412 11.77 -3.35 12.16
CA SER A 412 13.10 -2.96 11.68
C SER A 412 13.10 -2.63 10.19
N ILE A 413 12.33 -3.40 9.38
CA ILE A 413 12.15 -3.11 7.96
C ILE A 413 11.35 -1.83 7.77
N TYR A 414 10.25 -1.66 8.53
CA TYR A 414 9.45 -0.44 8.48
C TYR A 414 10.27 0.81 8.85
N ALA A 415 11.12 0.70 9.88
CA ALA A 415 12.03 1.80 10.25
C ALA A 415 13.00 2.15 9.11
N GLY A 416 13.59 1.14 8.46
CA GLY A 416 14.45 1.36 7.30
C GLY A 416 13.71 2.01 6.12
N VAL A 417 12.51 1.55 5.81
CA VAL A 417 11.68 2.12 4.74
C VAL A 417 11.26 3.57 5.06
N LEU A 418 10.87 3.84 6.30
CA LEU A 418 10.48 5.19 6.72
C LEU A 418 11.65 6.16 6.67
N GLU A 419 12.77 5.83 7.32
CA GLU A 419 13.90 6.76 7.47
C GLU A 419 14.77 6.82 6.23
N ASP A 420 15.24 5.66 5.73
CA ASP A 420 16.26 5.62 4.69
C ASP A 420 15.66 5.79 3.28
N TRP A 421 14.36 5.46 3.11
CA TRP A 421 13.69 5.64 1.84
C TRP A 421 12.77 6.87 1.80
N LEU A 422 11.81 6.97 2.71
CA LEU A 422 10.81 8.04 2.69
C LEU A 422 11.27 9.33 3.41
N GLY A 423 12.31 9.27 4.25
CA GLY A 423 12.76 10.40 5.06
C GLY A 423 11.77 10.80 6.15
N LEU A 424 11.00 9.84 6.65
CA LEU A 424 9.98 10.03 7.68
C LEU A 424 10.46 9.50 9.03
N ASP A 425 9.97 10.08 10.13
CA ASP A 425 10.33 9.67 11.49
C ASP A 425 9.71 8.31 11.83
N SER A 426 10.55 7.29 11.95
CA SER A 426 10.12 5.94 12.31
C SER A 426 9.67 5.83 13.78
N ARG A 427 10.25 6.60 14.69
CA ARG A 427 9.89 6.56 16.11
C ARG A 427 8.50 7.09 16.36
N ALA A 428 8.13 8.18 15.68
CA ALA A 428 6.77 8.71 15.71
C ALA A 428 5.75 7.70 15.14
N ALA A 429 6.15 6.92 14.14
CA ALA A 429 5.28 5.93 13.50
C ALA A 429 5.17 4.62 14.29
N LEU A 430 6.25 4.12 14.89
CA LEU A 430 6.34 2.78 15.47
C LEU A 430 6.38 2.76 17.01
N GLY A 431 6.40 3.93 17.65
CA GLY A 431 6.44 4.05 19.11
C GLY A 431 7.77 3.66 19.76
N GLY A 432 8.81 3.35 18.99
CA GLY A 432 10.11 2.94 19.47
C GLY A 432 11.21 3.00 18.42
N GLY A 433 12.46 2.79 18.84
CA GLY A 433 13.61 2.68 17.93
C GLY A 433 13.90 1.24 17.58
N TYR A 434 14.05 0.93 16.30
CA TYR A 434 14.36 -0.40 15.79
C TYR A 434 15.67 -0.37 15.00
N ARG A 435 16.50 -1.42 15.18
CA ARG A 435 17.74 -1.55 14.41
C ARG A 435 17.40 -1.83 12.95
N LYS A 436 17.68 -0.88 12.08
CA LYS A 436 17.41 -1.00 10.64
C LYS A 436 18.37 -2.00 9.98
N PRO A 437 17.89 -2.94 9.17
CA PRO A 437 18.72 -3.68 8.24
C PRO A 437 19.18 -2.75 7.10
N ASP A 438 20.32 -3.07 6.48
CA ASP A 438 20.85 -2.32 5.33
C ASP A 438 20.07 -2.71 4.06
N LEU A 439 18.91 -2.05 3.85
CA LEU A 439 17.95 -2.38 2.78
C LEU A 439 18.25 -1.68 1.45
N PHE A 440 18.94 -0.56 1.50
CA PHE A 440 19.13 0.31 0.34
C PHE A 440 20.60 0.48 -0.01
N LYS A 441 20.86 0.70 -1.29
CA LYS A 441 22.19 1.09 -1.77
C LYS A 441 22.55 2.44 -1.17
N ARG A 442 23.79 2.63 -0.77
CA ARG A 442 24.27 3.94 -0.34
C ARG A 442 24.31 4.86 -1.56
N PRO A 443 23.88 6.12 -1.44
CA PRO A 443 24.13 7.08 -2.49
C PRO A 443 25.66 7.17 -2.73
N GLY A 444 26.06 7.00 -3.98
CA GLY A 444 27.45 7.11 -4.39
C GLY A 444 27.98 8.53 -4.25
#